data_153b639c82a840d5d17890ea64f0e6a7
#
_entry.id   153b639c82a840d5d17890ea64f0e6a7
#
_cell.length_a   1.000
_cell.length_b   1.000
_cell.length_c   1.000
_cell.angle_alpha   90.00
_cell.angle_beta   90.00
_cell.angle_gamma   90.00
#
_symmetry.space_group_name_H-M   'P 1'
#
loop_
_entity.id
_entity.type
_entity.pdbx_description
1 polymer ?
#
loop_
_entity_poly.entity_id
_entity_poly.type
_entity_poly.pdbx_seq_one_letter_code
_entity_poly.pdbx_strand_id
1 'polypeptide(L)'
;MSSVLIGIPAYNEAPVIAQTISSIKKYGYENIVIVDDCSKDNTVQIAQKLGTRVIQLPVNRGAGGATSTIIKYAKEKKYDYLVLIDADLQHHPKDISKLLKFKSKYDVIIGSRMIGD
;
A
#
# COMPACT_ATOMS: atom_id res chain seq x y z
N MET A 1 21.06 -0.28 -2.99
CA MET A 1 19.91 -1.13 -2.65
C MET A 1 18.62 -0.53 -3.23
N SER A 2 17.73 -1.39 -3.67
CA SER A 2 16.45 -0.93 -4.20
C SER A 2 15.51 -0.53 -3.06
N SER A 3 14.79 0.55 -3.26
CA SER A 3 13.78 0.98 -2.30
C SER A 3 12.41 0.47 -2.74
N VAL A 4 11.65 -0.04 -1.78
CA VAL A 4 10.32 -0.60 -2.02
C VAL A 4 9.30 0.15 -1.18
N LEU A 5 8.25 0.63 -1.82
CA LEU A 5 7.12 1.23 -1.14
C LEU A 5 5.93 0.27 -1.21
N ILE A 6 5.31 0.05 -0.07
CA ILE A 6 4.06 -0.70 -0.01
C ILE A 6 2.92 0.32 0.04
N GLY A 7 2.03 0.26 -0.93
CA GLY A 7 0.89 1.16 -1.01
C GLY A 7 -0.41 0.42 -0.75
N ILE A 8 -1.23 0.95 0.14
CA ILE A 8 -2.49 0.32 0.52
C ILE A 8 -3.62 1.32 0.34
N PRO A 9 -4.48 1.13 -0.67
CA PRO A 9 -5.70 1.91 -0.75
C PRO A 9 -6.69 1.38 0.27
N ALA A 10 -7.28 2.26 1.07
CA ALA A 10 -8.15 1.85 2.16
C ALA A 10 -9.45 2.66 2.17
N TYR A 11 -10.55 1.98 2.45
CA TYR A 11 -11.83 2.62 2.65
C TYR A 11 -12.65 1.79 3.64
N ASN A 12 -12.86 2.34 4.85
CA ASN A 12 -13.61 1.66 5.91
C ASN A 12 -13.04 0.27 6.22
N GLU A 13 -11.72 0.21 6.43
CA GLU A 13 -11.01 -1.04 6.67
C GLU A 13 -10.55 -1.20 8.12
N ALA A 14 -11.16 -0.47 9.05
CA ALA A 14 -10.77 -0.52 10.46
C ALA A 14 -10.66 -1.95 11.03
N PRO A 15 -11.57 -2.89 10.69
CA PRO A 15 -11.46 -4.23 11.26
C PRO A 15 -10.21 -5.01 10.87
N VAL A 16 -9.59 -4.69 9.73
CA VAL A 16 -8.50 -5.49 9.20
C VAL A 16 -7.19 -4.73 9.00
N ILE A 17 -7.22 -3.39 8.99
CA ILE A 17 -6.05 -2.61 8.60
C ILE A 17 -4.85 -2.84 9.54
N ALA A 18 -5.08 -2.99 10.82
CA ALA A 18 -4.00 -3.20 11.80
C ALA A 18 -3.27 -4.51 11.52
N GLN A 19 -4.03 -5.57 11.26
CA GLN A 19 -3.45 -6.88 10.99
C GLN A 19 -2.67 -6.86 9.68
N THR A 20 -3.18 -6.18 8.67
CA THR A 20 -2.51 -6.05 7.39
C THR A 20 -1.17 -5.34 7.54
N ILE A 21 -1.16 -4.20 8.22
CA ILE A 21 0.06 -3.43 8.43
C ILE A 21 1.07 -4.22 9.24
N SER A 22 0.62 -4.87 10.32
CA SER A 22 1.51 -5.66 11.17
C SER A 22 2.15 -6.81 10.41
N SER A 23 1.38 -7.49 9.56
CA SER A 23 1.91 -8.58 8.74
C SER A 23 2.98 -8.09 7.78
N ILE A 24 2.76 -6.95 7.14
CA ILE A 24 3.72 -6.38 6.20
C ILE A 24 5.02 -6.04 6.91
N LYS A 25 4.93 -5.39 8.06
CA LYS A 25 6.11 -5.02 8.85
C LYS A 25 6.87 -6.23 9.34
N LYS A 26 6.16 -7.30 9.70
CA LYS A 26 6.78 -8.53 10.15
C LYS A 26 7.72 -9.13 9.10
N TYR A 27 7.42 -8.94 7.83
CA TYR A 27 8.27 -9.42 6.76
C TYR A 27 9.34 -8.42 6.32
N GLY A 28 9.52 -7.34 7.10
CA GLY A 28 10.64 -6.43 6.91
C GLY A 28 10.37 -5.21 6.05
N TYR A 29 9.15 -4.98 5.64
CA TYR A 29 8.81 -3.83 4.81
C TYR A 29 8.37 -2.66 5.69
N GLU A 30 9.20 -1.62 5.73
CA GLU A 30 8.97 -0.47 6.63
C GLU A 30 8.34 0.73 5.94
N ASN A 31 8.47 0.84 4.62
CA ASN A 31 7.96 1.99 3.88
C ASN A 31 6.55 1.68 3.42
N ILE A 32 5.57 2.13 4.19
CA ILE A 32 4.15 1.85 3.93
C ILE A 32 3.40 3.17 3.84
N VAL A 33 2.66 3.36 2.75
CA VAL A 33 1.74 4.48 2.61
C VAL A 33 0.32 3.95 2.52
N ILE A 34 -0.55 4.52 3.34
CA ILE A 34 -1.97 4.23 3.29
C ILE A 34 -2.63 5.44 2.64
N VAL A 35 -3.38 5.23 1.57
CA VAL A 35 -4.20 6.30 1.02
C VAL A 35 -5.64 6.00 1.38
N ASP A 36 -6.18 6.81 2.28
CA ASP A 36 -7.53 6.64 2.80
C ASP A 36 -8.52 7.39 1.93
N ASP A 37 -9.51 6.68 1.43
CA ASP A 37 -10.49 7.22 0.49
C ASP A 37 -11.71 7.78 1.22
N CYS A 38 -11.46 8.62 2.22
CA CYS A 38 -12.50 9.29 3.00
C CYS A 38 -13.31 8.31 3.87
N SER A 39 -12.59 7.46 4.62
CA SER A 39 -13.23 6.52 5.54
C SER A 39 -14.02 7.21 6.63
N LYS A 40 -15.10 6.60 7.03
CA LYS A 40 -15.96 7.10 8.10
C LYS A 40 -15.73 6.38 9.43
N ASP A 41 -14.90 5.35 9.43
CA ASP A 41 -14.55 4.61 10.63
C ASP A 41 -13.15 5.01 11.12
N ASN A 42 -12.54 4.20 11.97
CA ASN A 42 -11.24 4.47 12.59
C ASN A 42 -10.05 4.07 11.75
N THR A 43 -10.22 3.79 10.46
CA THR A 43 -9.13 3.31 9.60
C THR A 43 -7.89 4.19 9.70
N VAL A 44 -8.06 5.51 9.57
CA VAL A 44 -6.94 6.46 9.58
C VAL A 44 -6.23 6.44 10.93
N GLN A 45 -6.98 6.51 12.01
CA GLN A 45 -6.40 6.55 13.35
C GLN A 45 -5.58 5.30 13.66
N ILE A 46 -6.10 4.14 13.27
CA ILE A 46 -5.41 2.86 13.47
C ILE A 46 -4.11 2.84 12.68
N ALA A 47 -4.16 3.22 11.41
CA ALA A 47 -2.97 3.23 10.56
C ALA A 47 -1.90 4.18 11.10
N GLN A 48 -2.31 5.37 11.54
CA GLN A 48 -1.37 6.35 12.09
C GLN A 48 -0.68 5.84 13.35
N LYS A 49 -1.42 5.17 14.22
CA LYS A 49 -0.86 4.59 15.44
C LYS A 49 0.22 3.55 15.16
N LEU A 50 0.11 2.88 14.04
CA LEU A 50 1.07 1.85 13.65
C LEU A 50 2.29 2.42 12.92
N GLY A 51 2.38 3.74 12.80
CA GLY A 51 3.56 4.38 12.26
C GLY A 51 3.65 4.43 10.75
N THR A 52 2.54 4.21 10.04
CA THR A 52 2.55 4.33 8.58
C THR A 52 2.31 5.78 8.16
N ARG A 53 2.69 6.08 6.93
CA ARG A 53 2.33 7.35 6.31
C ARG A 53 0.88 7.25 5.83
N VAL A 54 0.04 8.17 6.24
CA VAL A 54 -1.37 8.17 5.83
C VAL A 54 -1.67 9.45 5.04
N ILE A 55 -2.25 9.27 3.86
CA ILE A 55 -2.75 10.36 3.03
C ILE A 55 -4.27 10.22 3.00
N GLN A 56 -4.98 11.25 3.45
CA GLN A 56 -6.44 11.24 3.48
C GLN A 56 -6.98 12.01 2.29
N LEU A 57 -7.81 11.35 1.49
CA LEU A 57 -8.51 12.04 0.41
C LEU A 57 -9.71 12.78 1.00
N PRO A 58 -9.96 14.03 0.58
CA PRO A 58 -11.05 14.84 1.17
C PRO A 58 -12.44 14.35 0.75
N VAL A 59 -12.52 13.60 -0.34
CA VAL A 59 -13.79 13.02 -0.81
C VAL A 59 -13.51 11.60 -1.28
N ASN A 60 -14.54 10.76 -1.28
CA ASN A 60 -14.43 9.39 -1.80
C ASN A 60 -14.25 9.46 -3.31
N ARG A 61 -13.12 8.96 -3.80
CA ARG A 61 -12.79 8.97 -5.22
C ARG A 61 -12.75 7.58 -5.83
N GLY A 62 -13.05 6.56 -5.03
CA GLY A 62 -13.00 5.19 -5.48
C GLY A 62 -11.59 4.63 -5.48
N ALA A 63 -11.49 3.32 -5.73
CA ALA A 63 -10.22 2.60 -5.69
C ALA A 63 -9.21 3.20 -6.69
N GLY A 64 -9.66 3.60 -7.87
CA GLY A 64 -8.78 4.20 -8.88
C GLY A 64 -8.15 5.50 -8.41
N GLY A 65 -8.89 6.34 -7.69
CA GLY A 65 -8.36 7.59 -7.16
C GLY A 65 -7.31 7.37 -6.09
N ALA A 66 -7.55 6.41 -5.20
CA ALA A 66 -6.58 6.07 -4.16
C ALA A 66 -5.31 5.50 -4.77
N THR A 67 -5.44 4.59 -5.73
CA THR A 67 -4.30 3.98 -6.42
C THR A 67 -3.47 5.03 -7.17
N SER A 68 -4.13 5.94 -7.88
CA SER A 68 -3.42 7.03 -8.59
C SER A 68 -2.62 7.89 -7.63
N THR A 69 -3.17 8.17 -6.46
CA THR A 69 -2.48 8.95 -5.43
C THR A 69 -1.23 8.21 -4.92
N ILE A 70 -1.34 6.89 -4.72
CA ILE A 70 -0.20 6.07 -4.30
C ILE A 70 0.91 6.11 -5.35
N ILE A 71 0.55 5.95 -6.62
CA ILE A 71 1.53 5.95 -7.72
C ILE A 71 2.24 7.29 -7.77
N LYS A 72 1.50 8.38 -7.66
CA LYS A 72 2.08 9.71 -7.66
C LYS A 72 3.04 9.91 -6.49
N TYR A 73 2.65 9.44 -5.31
CA TYR A 73 3.50 9.52 -4.12
C TYR A 73 4.80 8.74 -4.33
N ALA A 74 4.70 7.52 -4.86
CA ALA A 74 5.87 6.70 -5.12
C ALA A 74 6.85 7.37 -6.07
N LYS A 75 6.33 8.00 -7.12
CA LYS A 75 7.17 8.71 -8.08
C LYS A 75 7.82 9.95 -7.47
N GLU A 76 7.06 10.72 -6.71
CA GLU A 76 7.58 11.94 -6.08
C GLU A 76 8.68 11.62 -5.07
N LYS A 77 8.56 10.51 -4.35
CA LYS A 77 9.56 10.08 -3.38
C LYS A 77 10.65 9.22 -3.98
N LYS A 78 10.59 8.97 -5.28
CA LYS A 78 11.62 8.27 -6.03
C LYS A 78 11.89 6.84 -5.56
N TYR A 79 10.83 6.12 -5.20
CA TYR A 79 10.96 4.71 -4.89
C TYR A 79 11.26 3.91 -6.14
N ASP A 80 12.07 2.86 -6.00
CA ASP A 80 12.41 1.99 -7.12
C ASP A 80 11.26 1.06 -7.49
N TYR A 81 10.54 0.59 -6.47
CA TYR A 81 9.43 -0.35 -6.66
C TYR A 81 8.23 0.08 -5.85
N LEU A 82 7.06 -0.18 -6.40
CA LEU A 82 5.80 0.02 -5.70
C LEU A 82 5.02 -1.28 -5.72
N VAL A 83 4.61 -1.76 -4.55
CA VAL A 83 3.74 -2.92 -4.42
C VAL A 83 2.41 -2.46 -3.84
N LEU A 84 1.33 -2.74 -4.56
CA LEU A 84 -0.02 -2.42 -4.10
C LEU A 84 -0.62 -3.64 -3.42
N ILE A 85 -1.12 -3.45 -2.22
CA ILE A 85 -1.71 -4.52 -1.42
C ILE A 85 -3.10 -4.09 -0.97
N ASP A 86 -4.08 -4.98 -1.09
CA ASP A 86 -5.42 -4.70 -0.58
C ASP A 86 -5.41 -4.71 0.95
N ALA A 87 -6.19 -3.81 1.54
CA ALA A 87 -6.24 -3.66 2.99
C ALA A 87 -6.85 -4.88 3.70
N ASP A 88 -7.57 -5.72 2.99
CA ASP A 88 -8.29 -6.85 3.57
C ASP A 88 -7.48 -8.15 3.63
N LEU A 89 -6.17 -8.08 3.43
CA LEU A 89 -5.28 -9.24 3.56
C LEU A 89 -5.56 -10.39 2.59
N GLN A 90 -6.06 -10.10 1.41
CA GLN A 90 -6.22 -11.14 0.41
C GLN A 90 -4.89 -11.68 -0.11
N HIS A 91 -3.80 -10.97 0.18
CA HIS A 91 -2.47 -11.35 -0.28
C HIS A 91 -1.54 -11.54 0.91
N HIS A 92 -0.70 -12.55 0.84
CA HIS A 92 0.25 -12.81 1.92
C HIS A 92 1.50 -11.96 1.71
N PRO A 93 2.00 -11.25 2.74
CA PRO A 93 3.17 -10.36 2.56
C PRO A 93 4.42 -11.05 2.04
N LYS A 94 4.63 -12.33 2.32
CA LYS A 94 5.80 -13.04 1.80
C LYS A 94 5.78 -13.12 0.26
N ASP A 95 4.62 -12.97 -0.37
CA ASP A 95 4.51 -12.99 -1.82
C ASP A 95 5.12 -11.75 -2.46
N ILE A 96 5.32 -10.68 -1.69
CA ILE A 96 5.96 -9.46 -2.17
C ILE A 96 7.36 -9.77 -2.67
N SER A 97 8.13 -10.54 -1.91
CA SER A 97 9.49 -10.92 -2.31
C SER A 97 9.50 -11.72 -3.59
N LYS A 98 8.52 -12.60 -3.77
CA LYS A 98 8.42 -13.39 -5.00
C LYS A 98 8.11 -12.51 -6.20
N LEU A 99 7.21 -11.56 -6.04
CA LEU A 99 6.83 -10.66 -7.12
C LEU A 99 8.01 -9.80 -7.57
N LEU A 100 8.80 -9.32 -6.62
CA LEU A 100 9.93 -8.45 -6.92
C LEU A 100 11.01 -9.14 -7.73
N LYS A 101 11.09 -10.46 -7.70
CA LYS A 101 12.09 -11.20 -8.49
C LYS A 101 11.86 -11.09 -9.99
N PHE A 102 10.65 -10.74 -10.41
CA PHE A 102 10.28 -10.73 -11.82
C PHE A 102 10.07 -9.32 -12.35
N LYS A 103 10.60 -8.32 -11.67
CA LYS A 103 10.27 -6.95 -12.00
C LYS A 103 11.42 -6.18 -12.59
N SER A 104 11.10 -5.32 -13.52
CA SER A 104 12.01 -4.24 -13.85
C SER A 104 11.74 -3.09 -12.88
N LYS A 105 12.65 -2.13 -12.89
CA LYS A 105 12.70 -1.06 -11.90
C LYS A 105 11.43 -0.19 -11.82
N TYR A 106 10.69 -0.05 -12.90
CA TYR A 106 9.57 0.90 -12.95
C TYR A 106 8.20 0.24 -12.96
N ASP A 107 8.16 -1.06 -12.72
CA ASP A 107 6.88 -1.75 -12.76
C ASP A 107 6.09 -1.56 -11.48
N VAL A 108 4.78 -1.58 -11.62
CA VAL A 108 3.86 -1.55 -10.51
C VAL A 108 3.37 -2.97 -10.27
N ILE A 109 3.40 -3.40 -9.02
CA ILE A 109 2.97 -4.73 -8.63
C ILE A 109 1.70 -4.62 -7.79
N ILE A 110 0.67 -5.37 -8.17
CA ILE A 110 -0.57 -5.43 -7.40
C ILE A 110 -0.65 -6.81 -6.79
N GLY A 111 -0.48 -6.90 -5.46
CA GLY A 111 -0.69 -8.11 -4.69
C GLY A 111 -0.19 -9.38 -5.36
N SER A 112 -1.06 -10.06 -6.07
CA SER A 112 -0.78 -11.34 -6.71
C SER A 112 -0.44 -11.23 -8.17
N ARG A 113 -0.37 -10.03 -8.75
CA ARG A 113 -0.07 -9.89 -10.19
C ARG A 113 0.67 -8.60 -10.45
N MET A 114 1.42 -8.61 -11.57
CA MET A 114 2.11 -7.44 -12.05
C MET A 114 1.28 -6.68 -13.07
N ILE A 115 1.43 -5.36 -13.08
CA ILE A 115 0.90 -4.52 -14.15
C ILE A 115 2.02 -3.60 -14.62
N GLY A 116 1.90 -3.14 -15.83
CA GLY A 116 2.99 -2.45 -16.51
C GLY A 116 3.80 -3.48 -17.23
N ASP A 117 4.75 -3.28 -17.79
CA ASP A 117 5.62 -4.13 -18.48
C ASP A 117 5.61 -4.27 -19.70
#